data_3a92833be22f9eb6a93f6ff92a5ee92c
#
_entry.id   3a92833be22f9eb6a93f6ff92a5ee92c
#
_cell.length_a   1.000
_cell.length_b   1.000
_cell.length_c   1.000
_cell.angle_alpha   90.00
_cell.angle_beta   90.00
_cell.angle_gamma   90.00
#
_symmetry.space_group_name_H-M   'P 1'
#
loop_
_entity.id
_entity.type
_entity.pdbx_description
1 polymer ?
#
loop_
_entity_poly.entity_id
_entity_poly.type
_entity_poly.pdbx_seq_one_letter_code
_entity_poly.pdbx_strand_id
1 'polypeptide(L)'
;APLVDAVRVDNMGSVIAIVEGKNTEKTMMAAAHMDEIGFMVRHIDDKGFIKFLPLGGFDAKTLTAQRVIVHGKKDLIGVMGVKPIHVMSPAERTKLPEVTDFFIDLGMSKEEVEKYVSVGDSVTRERDLVEMGDCVNVKSLDNRAGCYVLIEALRAIKASRKKPSCNFVAAFTVQEEVGLRGAQAGTLDIQPDFSIALDVTIACDIPGTPAHDQVSHLGAGAAIKLYDGSVIADRRMVKFMKAMADANKIKWQTEMLPAGGTDAGAMQKFVPGGSIAGAISVPTRNVHQVIE
;
A
#
# COMPACT_ATOMS: atom_id res chain seq x y z
N ALA A 1 11.84 -2.75 -18.98
CA ALA A 1 13.01 -2.26 -19.73
C ALA A 1 12.67 -1.41 -20.96
N PRO A 2 11.68 -1.72 -21.83
CA PRO A 2 11.44 -0.91 -23.04
C PRO A 2 10.87 0.50 -22.76
N LEU A 3 10.41 0.79 -21.55
CA LEU A 3 9.77 2.06 -21.17
C LEU A 3 10.76 3.09 -20.62
N VAL A 4 11.90 2.65 -20.12
CA VAL A 4 12.85 3.45 -19.34
C VAL A 4 14.28 3.22 -19.81
N ASP A 5 15.20 4.11 -19.45
CA ASP A 5 16.60 4.04 -19.85
C ASP A 5 17.40 3.06 -18.98
N ALA A 6 17.08 2.96 -17.69
CA ALA A 6 17.70 2.00 -16.77
C ALA A 6 16.69 1.45 -15.75
N VAL A 7 16.94 0.20 -15.31
CA VAL A 7 16.22 -0.46 -14.21
C VAL A 7 17.23 -1.15 -13.31
N ARG A 8 17.06 -0.97 -12.01
CA ARG A 8 17.81 -1.73 -11.00
C ARG A 8 16.89 -2.13 -9.84
N VAL A 9 17.31 -3.13 -9.09
CA VAL A 9 16.70 -3.51 -7.82
C VAL A 9 17.67 -3.13 -6.72
N ASP A 10 17.19 -2.45 -5.69
CA ASP A 10 18.01 -2.09 -4.54
C ASP A 10 18.15 -3.26 -3.55
N ASN A 11 18.96 -3.07 -2.50
CA ASN A 11 19.18 -4.11 -1.48
C ASN A 11 17.96 -4.39 -0.61
N MET A 12 16.95 -3.51 -0.60
CA MET A 12 15.68 -3.73 0.08
C MET A 12 14.71 -4.57 -0.76
N GLY A 13 14.92 -4.62 -2.08
CA GLY A 13 14.03 -5.26 -3.06
C GLY A 13 13.15 -4.28 -3.84
N SER A 14 13.30 -2.96 -3.64
CA SER A 14 12.56 -1.97 -4.41
C SER A 14 13.08 -1.92 -5.86
N VAL A 15 12.17 -1.76 -6.82
CA VAL A 15 12.52 -1.62 -8.24
C VAL A 15 12.60 -0.13 -8.59
N ILE A 16 13.77 0.29 -9.04
CA ILE A 16 14.06 1.69 -9.40
C ILE A 16 14.23 1.77 -10.91
N ALA A 17 13.33 2.50 -11.57
CA ALA A 17 13.32 2.70 -13.01
C ALA A 17 13.61 4.17 -13.34
N ILE A 18 14.55 4.44 -14.24
CA ILE A 18 15.08 5.77 -14.52
C ILE A 18 14.79 6.16 -15.96
N VAL A 19 14.25 7.36 -16.15
CA VAL A 19 14.14 8.05 -17.42
C VAL A 19 15.00 9.32 -17.35
N GLU A 20 16.01 9.40 -18.18
CA GLU A 20 16.92 10.56 -18.23
C GLU A 20 16.21 11.81 -18.75
N GLY A 21 16.36 12.89 -18.03
CA GLY A 21 15.84 14.21 -18.38
C GLY A 21 16.79 15.05 -19.23
N LYS A 22 16.34 16.26 -19.59
CA LYS A 22 17.16 17.28 -20.25
C LYS A 22 18.15 17.91 -19.25
N ASN A 23 17.71 18.17 -18.02
CA ASN A 23 18.54 18.60 -16.92
C ASN A 23 18.79 17.42 -15.98
N THR A 24 20.01 16.90 -15.97
CA THR A 24 20.42 15.74 -15.17
C THR A 24 20.83 16.11 -13.74
N GLU A 25 20.92 17.41 -13.40
CA GLU A 25 21.20 17.89 -12.04
C GLU A 25 19.96 17.86 -11.14
N LYS A 26 18.76 17.77 -11.74
CA LYS A 26 17.49 17.74 -11.02
C LYS A 26 16.80 16.39 -11.19
N THR A 27 16.24 15.89 -10.10
CA THR A 27 15.55 14.61 -10.06
C THR A 27 14.15 14.75 -9.47
N MET A 28 13.18 14.21 -10.20
CA MET A 28 11.81 13.98 -9.73
C MET A 28 11.66 12.48 -9.46
N MET A 29 11.29 12.12 -8.24
CA MET A 29 10.98 10.75 -7.86
C MET A 29 9.47 10.58 -7.69
N ALA A 30 8.89 9.60 -8.37
CA ALA A 30 7.52 9.13 -8.11
C ALA A 30 7.60 7.74 -7.49
N ALA A 31 6.91 7.51 -6.38
CA ALA A 31 6.93 6.23 -5.69
C ALA A 31 5.53 5.64 -5.56
N ALA A 32 5.45 4.30 -5.63
CA ALA A 32 4.28 3.50 -5.29
C ALA A 32 4.76 2.18 -4.71
N HIS A 33 4.18 1.73 -3.58
CA HIS A 33 4.67 0.51 -2.95
C HIS A 33 4.06 -0.76 -3.55
N MET A 34 4.85 -1.83 -3.53
CA MET A 34 4.46 -3.14 -4.09
C MET A 34 3.98 -4.11 -3.02
N ASP A 35 4.35 -3.88 -1.77
CA ASP A 35 3.88 -4.70 -0.65
C ASP A 35 2.40 -4.47 -0.35
N GLU A 36 1.83 -5.41 0.35
CA GLU A 36 0.47 -5.36 0.88
C GLU A 36 0.50 -5.73 2.37
N ILE A 37 -0.51 -5.32 3.13
CA ILE A 37 -0.68 -5.83 4.49
C ILE A 37 -0.86 -7.35 4.47
N GLY A 38 -0.25 -8.02 5.43
CA GLY A 38 -0.28 -9.48 5.51
C GLY A 38 0.14 -9.98 6.88
N PHE A 39 0.65 -11.18 6.94
CA PHE A 39 1.07 -11.78 8.21
C PHE A 39 2.38 -12.55 8.01
N MET A 40 3.02 -12.84 9.13
CA MET A 40 4.22 -13.67 9.19
C MET A 40 4.00 -14.81 10.19
N VAL A 41 4.32 -16.03 9.80
CA VAL A 41 4.26 -17.21 10.67
C VAL A 41 5.17 -16.99 11.87
N ARG A 42 4.60 -17.06 13.08
CA ARG A 42 5.32 -16.89 14.34
C ARG A 42 5.59 -18.21 15.07
N HIS A 43 4.64 -19.15 14.99
CA HIS A 43 4.69 -20.40 15.72
C HIS A 43 3.74 -21.42 15.11
N ILE A 44 4.11 -22.71 15.14
CA ILE A 44 3.27 -23.84 14.80
C ILE A 44 3.08 -24.67 16.08
N ASP A 45 1.83 -24.79 16.53
CA ASP A 45 1.53 -25.51 17.77
C ASP A 45 1.54 -27.04 17.58
N ASP A 46 1.36 -27.78 18.67
CA ASP A 46 1.41 -29.26 18.68
C ASP A 46 0.28 -29.93 17.88
N LYS A 47 -0.73 -29.16 17.47
CA LYS A 47 -1.84 -29.65 16.66
C LYS A 47 -1.75 -29.20 15.20
N GLY A 48 -0.72 -28.42 14.83
CA GLY A 48 -0.53 -27.89 13.49
C GLY A 48 -1.18 -26.53 13.23
N PHE A 49 -1.80 -25.89 14.22
CA PHE A 49 -2.30 -24.53 14.08
C PHE A 49 -1.16 -23.53 14.07
N ILE A 50 -1.29 -22.52 13.19
CA ILE A 50 -0.26 -21.48 13.01
C ILE A 50 -0.68 -20.21 13.76
N LYS A 51 0.19 -19.72 14.64
CA LYS A 51 0.14 -18.37 15.19
C LYS A 51 1.00 -17.44 14.32
N PHE A 52 0.54 -16.21 14.17
CA PHE A 52 1.14 -15.23 13.25
C PHE A 52 1.30 -13.86 13.89
N LEU A 53 2.09 -13.01 13.24
CA LEU A 53 2.19 -11.57 13.51
C LEU A 53 1.67 -10.80 12.32
N PRO A 54 0.97 -9.67 12.52
CA PRO A 54 0.56 -8.80 11.42
C PRO A 54 1.78 -8.05 10.84
N LEU A 55 1.77 -7.89 9.52
CA LEU A 55 2.61 -6.98 8.77
C LEU A 55 1.70 -5.88 8.21
N GLY A 56 1.79 -4.69 8.80
CA GLY A 56 0.87 -3.58 8.55
C GLY A 56 -0.31 -3.51 9.52
N GLY A 57 -1.22 -2.58 9.29
CA GLY A 57 -2.35 -2.29 10.16
C GLY A 57 -3.58 -3.15 9.85
N PHE A 58 -4.16 -3.80 10.87
CA PHE A 58 -5.38 -4.59 10.75
C PHE A 58 -6.44 -4.21 11.78
N ASP A 59 -7.71 -4.16 11.36
CA ASP A 59 -8.83 -4.28 12.29
C ASP A 59 -9.08 -5.79 12.52
N ALA A 60 -8.87 -6.27 13.75
CA ALA A 60 -9.04 -7.68 14.10
C ALA A 60 -10.46 -8.22 13.80
N LYS A 61 -11.48 -7.37 13.76
CA LYS A 61 -12.84 -7.76 13.39
C LYS A 61 -12.94 -8.28 11.96
N THR A 62 -12.08 -7.82 11.06
CA THR A 62 -12.09 -8.21 9.66
C THR A 62 -11.35 -9.53 9.40
N LEU A 63 -10.70 -10.12 10.42
CA LEU A 63 -9.93 -11.35 10.28
C LEU A 63 -10.78 -12.62 10.40
N THR A 64 -11.99 -12.50 10.94
CA THR A 64 -12.88 -13.65 11.17
C THR A 64 -13.27 -14.34 9.87
N ALA A 65 -13.13 -15.67 9.83
CA ALA A 65 -13.54 -16.55 8.73
C ALA A 65 -12.89 -16.23 7.38
N GLN A 66 -11.66 -15.71 7.39
CA GLN A 66 -10.92 -15.43 6.17
C GLN A 66 -10.15 -16.64 5.67
N ARG A 67 -10.06 -16.78 4.34
CA ARG A 67 -9.06 -17.65 3.72
C ARG A 67 -7.78 -16.87 3.48
N VAL A 68 -6.68 -17.57 3.67
CA VAL A 68 -5.32 -17.02 3.50
C VAL A 68 -4.46 -18.02 2.72
N ILE A 69 -3.37 -17.51 2.14
CA ILE A 69 -2.34 -18.32 1.50
C ILE A 69 -1.10 -18.21 2.35
N VAL A 70 -0.61 -19.34 2.86
CA VAL A 70 0.68 -19.44 3.54
C VAL A 70 1.75 -19.76 2.51
N HIS A 71 2.71 -18.85 2.34
CA HIS A 71 3.78 -18.95 1.34
C HIS A 71 5.01 -19.63 1.93
N GLY A 72 4.95 -20.95 2.04
CA GLY A 72 6.06 -21.77 2.47
C GLY A 72 6.84 -22.35 1.27
N LYS A 73 7.33 -23.59 1.37
CA LYS A 73 7.95 -24.31 0.23
C LYS A 73 6.97 -24.48 -0.95
N LYS A 74 5.69 -24.40 -0.69
CA LYS A 74 4.60 -24.28 -1.66
C LYS A 74 3.48 -23.47 -1.00
N ASP A 75 2.66 -22.85 -1.82
CA ASP A 75 1.47 -22.15 -1.35
C ASP A 75 0.44 -23.13 -0.78
N LEU A 76 -0.05 -22.83 0.43
CA LEU A 76 -1.07 -23.61 1.13
C LEU A 76 -2.23 -22.69 1.51
N ILE A 77 -3.43 -23.09 1.16
CA ILE A 77 -4.65 -22.39 1.60
C ILE A 77 -4.95 -22.77 3.03
N GLY A 78 -5.15 -21.76 3.87
CA GLY A 78 -5.56 -21.89 5.27
C GLY A 78 -6.79 -21.07 5.59
N VAL A 79 -7.40 -21.36 6.73
CA VAL A 79 -8.54 -20.62 7.26
C VAL A 79 -8.15 -19.94 8.56
N MET A 80 -8.44 -18.65 8.67
CA MET A 80 -8.31 -17.92 9.93
C MET A 80 -9.46 -18.28 10.86
N GLY A 81 -9.11 -18.85 12.01
CA GLY A 81 -10.05 -19.25 13.04
C GLY A 81 -9.86 -18.46 14.33
N VAL A 82 -10.94 -18.38 15.09
CA VAL A 82 -11.00 -17.83 16.45
C VAL A 82 -11.94 -18.70 17.28
N LYS A 83 -11.87 -18.61 18.60
CA LYS A 83 -12.78 -19.38 19.49
C LYS A 83 -14.25 -19.16 19.08
N PRO A 84 -15.01 -20.23 18.79
CA PRO A 84 -16.41 -20.10 18.38
C PRO A 84 -17.31 -19.51 19.46
N ILE A 85 -18.25 -18.65 19.07
CA ILE A 85 -19.18 -17.98 20.02
C ILE A 85 -19.97 -18.94 20.90
N HIS A 86 -20.25 -20.15 20.41
CA HIS A 86 -21.01 -21.18 21.12
C HIS A 86 -20.31 -21.69 22.39
N VAL A 87 -18.99 -21.59 22.47
CA VAL A 87 -18.19 -22.04 23.60
C VAL A 87 -17.56 -20.87 24.39
N MET A 88 -17.94 -19.63 24.04
CA MET A 88 -17.52 -18.44 24.77
C MET A 88 -18.39 -18.18 26.01
N SER A 89 -17.79 -17.75 27.09
CA SER A 89 -18.50 -17.20 28.26
C SER A 89 -19.20 -15.88 27.90
N PRO A 90 -20.20 -15.42 28.67
CA PRO A 90 -20.84 -14.12 28.45
C PRO A 90 -19.84 -12.94 28.39
N ALA A 91 -18.80 -12.94 29.21
CA ALA A 91 -17.79 -11.90 29.22
C ALA A 91 -16.92 -11.93 27.95
N GLU A 92 -16.55 -13.10 27.46
CA GLU A 92 -15.77 -13.23 26.20
C GLU A 92 -16.58 -12.76 24.97
N ARG A 93 -17.91 -12.95 24.98
CA ARG A 93 -18.77 -12.50 23.85
C ARG A 93 -18.86 -10.99 23.69
N THR A 94 -18.58 -10.23 24.75
CA THR A 94 -18.60 -8.76 24.73
C THR A 94 -17.25 -8.15 24.45
N LYS A 95 -16.18 -8.95 24.51
CA LYS A 95 -14.80 -8.50 24.21
C LYS A 95 -14.58 -8.51 22.69
N LEU A 96 -14.03 -7.41 22.16
CA LEU A 96 -13.57 -7.40 20.78
C LEU A 96 -12.36 -8.33 20.64
N PRO A 97 -12.26 -9.14 19.58
CA PRO A 97 -11.11 -10.00 19.36
C PRO A 97 -9.85 -9.17 19.13
N GLU A 98 -8.74 -9.66 19.61
CA GLU A 98 -7.41 -9.16 19.31
C GLU A 98 -6.76 -10.04 18.21
N VAL A 99 -5.78 -9.52 17.47
CA VAL A 99 -5.07 -10.31 16.44
C VAL A 99 -4.48 -11.58 17.02
N THR A 100 -4.04 -11.55 18.28
CA THR A 100 -3.47 -12.69 19.01
C THR A 100 -4.46 -13.81 19.33
N ASP A 101 -5.77 -13.54 19.27
CA ASP A 101 -6.80 -14.56 19.50
C ASP A 101 -6.95 -15.50 18.30
N PHE A 102 -6.49 -15.06 17.11
CA PHE A 102 -6.62 -15.81 15.86
C PHE A 102 -5.50 -16.85 15.70
N PHE A 103 -5.80 -17.84 14.86
CA PHE A 103 -4.87 -18.85 14.34
C PHE A 103 -5.20 -19.16 12.87
N ILE A 104 -4.26 -19.78 12.17
CA ILE A 104 -4.51 -20.31 10.82
C ILE A 104 -4.53 -21.82 10.92
N ASP A 105 -5.56 -22.42 10.34
CA ASP A 105 -5.78 -23.86 10.21
C ASP A 105 -5.54 -24.26 8.76
N LEU A 106 -4.59 -25.18 8.54
CA LEU A 106 -4.29 -25.78 7.24
C LEU A 106 -4.95 -27.16 7.06
N GLY A 107 -5.67 -27.68 8.07
CA GLY A 107 -6.24 -29.02 8.05
C GLY A 107 -5.19 -30.14 8.10
N MET A 108 -4.00 -29.88 8.63
CA MET A 108 -2.84 -30.77 8.65
C MET A 108 -2.31 -30.97 10.07
N SER A 109 -1.66 -32.14 10.32
CA SER A 109 -0.89 -32.34 11.54
C SER A 109 0.35 -31.43 11.60
N LYS A 110 0.92 -31.23 12.79
CA LYS A 110 2.16 -30.46 12.96
C LYS A 110 3.27 -30.94 12.04
N GLU A 111 3.50 -32.25 12.00
CA GLU A 111 4.55 -32.87 11.19
C GLU A 111 4.35 -32.64 9.68
N GLU A 112 3.11 -32.53 9.26
CA GLU A 112 2.78 -32.23 7.86
C GLU A 112 2.96 -30.75 7.56
N VAL A 113 2.53 -29.85 8.46
CA VAL A 113 2.72 -28.40 8.34
C VAL A 113 4.21 -28.06 8.25
N GLU A 114 5.02 -28.60 9.17
CA GLU A 114 6.47 -28.33 9.24
C GLU A 114 7.28 -28.83 8.04
N LYS A 115 6.71 -29.73 7.21
CA LYS A 115 7.33 -30.11 5.92
C LYS A 115 7.35 -28.96 4.93
N TYR A 116 6.37 -28.05 5.01
CA TYR A 116 6.15 -27.00 4.01
C TYR A 116 6.27 -25.60 4.57
N VAL A 117 5.94 -25.38 5.85
CA VAL A 117 5.87 -24.07 6.51
C VAL A 117 6.92 -23.95 7.57
N SER A 118 7.56 -22.80 7.63
CA SER A 118 8.56 -22.41 8.61
C SER A 118 8.17 -21.11 9.31
N VAL A 119 8.67 -20.91 10.54
CA VAL A 119 8.58 -19.60 11.19
C VAL A 119 9.29 -18.56 10.32
N GLY A 120 8.62 -17.43 10.08
CA GLY A 120 9.09 -16.38 9.16
C GLY A 120 8.47 -16.40 7.78
N ASP A 121 7.76 -17.47 7.39
CA ASP A 121 7.04 -17.50 6.12
C ASP A 121 5.92 -16.46 6.10
N SER A 122 5.72 -15.84 4.94
CA SER A 122 4.69 -14.82 4.75
C SER A 122 3.31 -15.45 4.53
N VAL A 123 2.29 -14.69 4.87
CA VAL A 123 0.89 -15.09 4.67
C VAL A 123 0.13 -13.91 4.08
N THR A 124 -0.59 -14.16 2.99
CA THR A 124 -1.45 -13.14 2.36
C THR A 124 -2.91 -13.58 2.40
N ARG A 125 -3.82 -12.62 2.25
CA ARG A 125 -5.25 -12.92 2.09
C ARG A 125 -5.51 -13.52 0.71
N GLU A 126 -6.49 -14.41 0.61
CA GLU A 126 -6.88 -15.04 -0.66
C GLU A 126 -8.15 -14.37 -1.17
N ARG A 127 -8.03 -13.57 -2.25
CA ARG A 127 -9.16 -12.90 -2.92
C ARG A 127 -8.82 -12.63 -4.37
N ASP A 128 -9.74 -12.97 -5.25
CA ASP A 128 -9.68 -12.64 -6.67
C ASP A 128 -10.28 -11.27 -6.96
N LEU A 129 -9.92 -10.69 -8.10
CA LEU A 129 -10.53 -9.48 -8.61
C LEU A 129 -11.95 -9.74 -9.09
N VAL A 130 -12.89 -8.90 -8.66
CA VAL A 130 -14.30 -8.92 -9.06
C VAL A 130 -14.70 -7.55 -9.59
N GLU A 131 -15.33 -7.52 -10.76
CA GLU A 131 -15.99 -6.32 -11.27
C GLU A 131 -17.33 -6.14 -10.55
N MET A 132 -17.61 -4.93 -10.06
CA MET A 132 -18.76 -4.63 -9.23
C MET A 132 -19.37 -3.28 -9.63
N GLY A 133 -20.26 -3.29 -10.60
CA GLY A 133 -20.81 -2.07 -11.21
C GLY A 133 -19.71 -1.26 -11.89
N ASP A 134 -19.55 -0.01 -11.51
CA ASP A 134 -18.48 0.88 -12.04
C ASP A 134 -17.17 0.79 -11.21
N CYS A 135 -17.07 -0.20 -10.33
CA CYS A 135 -15.93 -0.40 -9.46
C CYS A 135 -15.28 -1.78 -9.69
N VAL A 136 -14.05 -1.91 -9.25
CA VAL A 136 -13.37 -3.20 -9.07
C VAL A 136 -13.19 -3.44 -7.58
N ASN A 137 -13.18 -4.72 -7.20
CA ASN A 137 -12.97 -5.13 -5.83
C ASN A 137 -11.96 -6.28 -5.79
N VAL A 138 -10.93 -6.13 -4.98
CA VAL A 138 -9.86 -7.12 -4.84
C VAL A 138 -9.06 -6.84 -3.56
N LYS A 139 -8.24 -7.76 -3.11
CA LYS A 139 -7.20 -7.45 -2.13
C LYS A 139 -6.09 -6.60 -2.78
N SER A 140 -5.37 -5.83 -2.00
CA SER A 140 -4.13 -5.15 -2.44
C SER A 140 -4.31 -4.06 -3.50
N LEU A 141 -5.50 -3.44 -3.62
CA LEU A 141 -5.59 -2.15 -4.33
C LEU A 141 -4.63 -1.16 -3.69
N ASP A 142 -4.47 -1.25 -2.38
CA ASP A 142 -3.37 -0.72 -1.61
C ASP A 142 -2.14 -1.65 -1.76
N ASN A 143 -1.10 -1.31 -2.54
CA ASN A 143 -1.07 -0.12 -3.43
C ASN A 143 -0.73 -0.54 -4.87
N ARG A 144 -1.33 -1.65 -5.33
CA ARG A 144 -1.19 -2.10 -6.73
C ARG A 144 -1.82 -1.11 -7.71
N ALA A 145 -2.82 -0.33 -7.24
CA ALA A 145 -3.39 0.76 -8.01
C ALA A 145 -2.35 1.86 -8.29
N GLY A 146 -1.62 2.31 -7.29
CA GLY A 146 -0.53 3.27 -7.45
C GLY A 146 0.59 2.74 -8.35
N CYS A 147 0.97 1.47 -8.21
CA CYS A 147 1.93 0.82 -9.11
C CYS A 147 1.46 0.83 -10.56
N TYR A 148 0.19 0.52 -10.82
CA TYR A 148 -0.40 0.60 -12.16
C TYR A 148 -0.34 2.01 -12.73
N VAL A 149 -0.76 3.02 -11.95
CA VAL A 149 -0.71 4.44 -12.35
C VAL A 149 0.72 4.86 -12.69
N LEU A 150 1.71 4.44 -11.91
CA LEU A 150 3.12 4.76 -12.15
C LEU A 150 3.64 4.12 -13.45
N ILE A 151 3.24 2.89 -13.76
CA ILE A 151 3.56 2.22 -15.04
C ILE A 151 2.92 2.98 -16.22
N GLU A 152 1.66 3.39 -16.09
CA GLU A 152 0.97 4.16 -17.14
C GLU A 152 1.61 5.54 -17.34
N ALA A 153 2.09 6.19 -16.27
CA ALA A 153 2.85 7.42 -16.37
C ALA A 153 4.15 7.22 -17.17
N LEU A 154 4.89 6.13 -16.92
CA LEU A 154 6.08 5.77 -17.73
C LEU A 154 5.73 5.52 -19.21
N ARG A 155 4.59 4.87 -19.47
CA ARG A 155 4.09 4.67 -20.85
C ARG A 155 3.78 6.00 -21.52
N ALA A 156 3.12 6.92 -20.81
CA ALA A 156 2.79 8.24 -21.33
C ALA A 156 4.06 9.08 -21.61
N ILE A 157 5.04 9.05 -20.73
CA ILE A 157 6.35 9.70 -20.94
C ILE A 157 7.01 9.15 -22.20
N LYS A 158 7.07 7.84 -22.36
CA LYS A 158 7.65 7.19 -23.54
C LYS A 158 6.90 7.54 -24.83
N ALA A 159 5.58 7.51 -24.78
CA ALA A 159 4.72 7.83 -25.94
C ALA A 159 4.84 9.29 -26.38
N SER A 160 5.13 10.21 -25.46
CA SER A 160 5.33 11.64 -25.77
C SER A 160 6.53 11.90 -26.69
N ARG A 161 7.48 10.98 -26.77
CA ARG A 161 8.77 11.10 -27.48
C ARG A 161 9.58 12.34 -27.09
N LYS A 162 9.28 12.93 -25.92
CA LYS A 162 9.99 14.10 -25.39
C LYS A 162 10.73 13.68 -24.13
N LYS A 163 11.99 14.10 -24.02
CA LYS A 163 12.73 13.95 -22.74
C LYS A 163 12.04 14.81 -21.67
N PRO A 164 11.85 14.28 -20.44
CA PRO A 164 11.42 15.07 -19.29
C PRO A 164 12.34 16.27 -19.06
N SER A 165 11.86 17.27 -18.36
CA SER A 165 12.68 18.45 -18.03
C SER A 165 13.82 18.14 -17.06
N CYS A 166 13.62 17.16 -16.19
CA CYS A 166 14.62 16.64 -15.25
C CYS A 166 14.60 15.12 -15.27
N ASN A 167 15.54 14.46 -14.60
CA ASN A 167 15.49 13.01 -14.43
C ASN A 167 14.17 12.62 -13.78
N PHE A 168 13.52 11.59 -14.30
CA PHE A 168 12.33 11.00 -13.70
C PHE A 168 12.67 9.60 -13.20
N VAL A 169 12.49 9.39 -11.90
CA VAL A 169 12.72 8.11 -11.24
C VAL A 169 11.38 7.56 -10.77
N ALA A 170 11.01 6.41 -11.29
CA ALA A 170 9.87 5.64 -10.79
C ALA A 170 10.39 4.59 -9.81
N ALA A 171 10.00 4.69 -8.56
CA ALA A 171 10.36 3.76 -7.49
C ALA A 171 9.15 2.91 -7.11
N PHE A 172 9.25 1.61 -7.35
CA PHE A 172 8.29 0.63 -6.84
C PHE A 172 8.85 0.10 -5.54
N THR A 173 8.39 0.67 -4.45
CA THR A 173 8.95 0.48 -3.11
C THR A 173 8.45 -0.78 -2.44
N VAL A 174 9.14 -1.22 -1.39
CA VAL A 174 8.76 -2.36 -0.54
C VAL A 174 8.68 -1.93 0.90
N GLN A 175 7.95 -2.69 1.73
CA GLN A 175 7.85 -2.47 3.18
C GLN A 175 7.32 -1.06 3.54
N GLU A 176 6.42 -0.53 2.74
CA GLU A 176 5.71 0.70 3.06
C GLU A 176 4.84 0.50 4.30
N GLU A 177 4.04 -0.57 4.30
CA GLU A 177 3.04 -0.96 5.29
C GLU A 177 3.60 -1.19 6.71
N VAL A 178 4.90 -1.37 6.80
CA VAL A 178 5.62 -1.59 8.06
C VAL A 178 6.57 -0.44 8.41
N GLY A 179 6.35 0.74 7.80
CA GLY A 179 7.02 1.99 8.17
C GLY A 179 7.81 2.68 7.08
N LEU A 180 7.34 2.71 5.82
CA LEU A 180 7.89 3.46 4.68
C LEU A 180 9.37 3.10 4.36
N ARG A 181 9.79 1.86 4.65
CA ARG A 181 11.21 1.49 4.74
C ARG A 181 11.91 1.52 3.38
N GLY A 182 11.26 0.99 2.34
CA GLY A 182 11.81 1.02 0.99
C GLY A 182 11.95 2.43 0.44
N ALA A 183 10.97 3.29 0.71
CA ALA A 183 11.04 4.69 0.32
C ALA A 183 12.15 5.46 1.06
N GLN A 184 12.39 5.16 2.35
CA GLN A 184 13.50 5.74 3.10
C GLN A 184 14.84 5.39 2.44
N ALA A 185 15.08 4.10 2.17
CA ALA A 185 16.31 3.63 1.54
C ALA A 185 16.48 4.21 0.13
N GLY A 186 15.44 4.14 -0.70
CA GLY A 186 15.47 4.67 -2.06
C GLY A 186 15.68 6.17 -2.11
N THR A 187 15.10 6.91 -1.17
CA THR A 187 15.26 8.38 -1.10
C THR A 187 16.68 8.79 -0.72
N LEU A 188 17.29 8.09 0.25
CA LEU A 188 18.70 8.31 0.61
C LEU A 188 19.66 8.09 -0.56
N ASP A 189 19.37 7.10 -1.40
CA ASP A 189 20.17 6.76 -2.56
C ASP A 189 19.97 7.72 -3.74
N ILE A 190 18.70 8.09 -4.03
CA ILE A 190 18.32 8.89 -5.20
C ILE A 190 18.47 10.39 -4.94
N GLN A 191 18.22 10.85 -3.72
CA GLN A 191 18.23 12.25 -3.28
C GLN A 191 17.38 13.17 -4.19
N PRO A 192 16.08 12.95 -4.33
CA PRO A 192 15.23 13.70 -5.25
C PRO A 192 15.00 15.14 -4.78
N ASP A 193 15.04 16.11 -5.71
CA ASP A 193 14.63 17.50 -5.48
C ASP A 193 13.11 17.60 -5.31
N PHE A 194 12.38 16.80 -6.09
CA PHE A 194 10.91 16.76 -6.11
C PHE A 194 10.45 15.33 -5.92
N SER A 195 9.34 15.14 -5.21
CA SER A 195 8.79 13.80 -5.03
C SER A 195 7.27 13.77 -4.95
N ILE A 196 6.68 12.72 -5.53
CA ILE A 196 5.24 12.45 -5.44
C ILE A 196 5.06 10.98 -5.08
N ALA A 197 4.34 10.69 -3.99
CA ALA A 197 3.81 9.36 -3.76
C ALA A 197 2.51 9.17 -4.54
N LEU A 198 2.36 8.00 -5.13
CA LEU A 198 1.11 7.51 -5.71
C LEU A 198 0.61 6.42 -4.78
N ASP A 199 -0.59 6.59 -4.25
CA ASP A 199 -1.12 5.71 -3.23
C ASP A 199 -2.64 5.56 -3.36
N VAL A 200 -3.27 4.82 -2.48
CA VAL A 200 -4.71 4.87 -2.27
C VAL A 200 -5.03 5.79 -1.09
N THR A 201 -6.30 6.13 -0.91
CA THR A 201 -6.78 6.84 0.27
C THR A 201 -8.21 6.46 0.61
N ILE A 202 -8.59 6.69 1.84
CA ILE A 202 -9.89 6.31 2.37
C ILE A 202 -11.01 7.13 1.73
N ALA A 203 -11.89 6.48 0.97
CA ALA A 203 -13.17 7.04 0.59
C ALA A 203 -14.20 6.77 1.70
N CYS A 204 -14.40 7.76 2.56
CA CYS A 204 -15.37 7.71 3.66
C CYS A 204 -16.76 8.26 3.27
N ASP A 205 -17.13 8.17 2.02
CA ASP A 205 -18.45 8.53 1.48
C ASP A 205 -19.48 7.42 1.72
N ILE A 206 -19.49 6.87 2.93
CA ILE A 206 -20.31 5.73 3.36
C ILE A 206 -21.44 6.20 4.28
N PRO A 207 -22.53 5.41 4.44
CA PRO A 207 -23.62 5.75 5.36
C PRO A 207 -23.14 6.01 6.78
N GLY A 208 -23.61 7.09 7.39
CA GLY A 208 -23.30 7.45 8.77
C GLY A 208 -22.03 8.29 8.97
N THR A 209 -21.25 8.56 7.94
CA THR A 209 -20.07 9.43 8.03
C THR A 209 -20.46 10.89 7.81
N PRO A 210 -20.26 11.79 8.80
CA PRO A 210 -20.47 13.23 8.62
C PRO A 210 -19.60 13.81 7.52
N ALA A 211 -20.08 14.82 6.81
CA ALA A 211 -19.36 15.40 5.67
C ALA A 211 -17.95 15.91 5.99
N HIS A 212 -17.72 16.41 7.21
CA HIS A 212 -16.41 16.90 7.64
C HIS A 212 -15.40 15.78 7.99
N ASP A 213 -15.87 14.53 8.13
CA ASP A 213 -15.04 13.35 8.37
C ASP A 213 -14.77 12.55 7.08
N GLN A 214 -15.38 12.94 5.97
CA GLN A 214 -15.19 12.30 4.68
C GLN A 214 -13.85 12.75 4.07
N VAL A 215 -12.87 11.86 4.07
CA VAL A 215 -11.51 12.14 3.58
C VAL A 215 -11.50 12.32 2.07
N SER A 216 -12.18 11.45 1.35
CA SER A 216 -12.38 11.52 -0.10
C SER A 216 -13.66 10.82 -0.53
N HIS A 217 -14.01 10.95 -1.81
CA HIS A 217 -15.22 10.36 -2.40
C HIS A 217 -14.87 9.56 -3.65
N LEU A 218 -15.47 8.38 -3.81
CA LEU A 218 -15.36 7.63 -5.06
C LEU A 218 -15.91 8.45 -6.24
N GLY A 219 -15.26 8.34 -7.39
CA GLY A 219 -15.67 9.04 -8.60
C GLY A 219 -15.51 10.57 -8.57
N ALA A 220 -15.04 11.18 -7.46
CA ALA A 220 -14.79 12.62 -7.41
C ALA A 220 -13.43 13.05 -8.00
N GLY A 221 -12.69 12.12 -8.55
CA GLY A 221 -11.39 12.35 -9.19
C GLY A 221 -10.20 12.06 -8.27
N ALA A 222 -9.00 12.26 -8.80
CA ALA A 222 -7.75 12.03 -8.07
C ALA A 222 -7.69 12.89 -6.79
N ALA A 223 -7.30 12.30 -5.68
CA ALA A 223 -7.18 13.02 -4.41
C ALA A 223 -5.77 13.60 -4.27
N ILE A 224 -5.68 14.94 -4.19
CA ILE A 224 -4.43 15.66 -3.96
C ILE A 224 -4.26 15.83 -2.46
N LYS A 225 -3.27 15.13 -1.90
CA LYS A 225 -3.00 15.09 -0.47
C LYS A 225 -2.44 16.41 0.03
N LEU A 226 -3.06 16.95 1.08
CA LEU A 226 -2.58 18.11 1.84
C LEU A 226 -1.85 17.67 3.10
N TYR A 227 -2.36 16.61 3.74
CA TYR A 227 -1.88 16.14 5.04
C TYR A 227 -2.21 14.64 5.24
N ASP A 228 -1.28 13.93 5.86
CA ASP A 228 -1.51 12.69 6.57
C ASP A 228 -0.60 12.59 7.81
N GLY A 229 -0.65 11.47 8.56
CA GLY A 229 0.17 11.29 9.77
C GLY A 229 1.68 11.29 9.51
N SER A 230 2.14 11.10 8.29
CA SER A 230 3.56 11.04 7.89
C SER A 230 4.06 12.32 7.24
N VAL A 231 3.20 13.09 6.56
CA VAL A 231 3.58 14.22 5.72
C VAL A 231 2.61 15.41 5.82
N ILE A 232 3.18 16.61 5.85
CA ILE A 232 2.49 17.83 5.43
C ILE A 232 3.02 18.13 4.03
N ALA A 233 2.17 17.99 3.01
CA ALA A 233 2.57 18.17 1.63
C ALA A 233 3.09 19.58 1.37
N ASP A 234 4.17 19.72 0.60
CA ASP A 234 4.73 21.03 0.27
C ASP A 234 3.73 21.84 -0.55
N ARG A 235 3.45 23.05 -0.09
CA ARG A 235 2.46 23.94 -0.73
C ARG A 235 2.78 24.25 -2.19
N ARG A 236 4.06 24.25 -2.57
CA ARG A 236 4.50 24.44 -3.98
C ARG A 236 4.10 23.23 -4.82
N MET A 237 4.32 22.02 -4.30
CA MET A 237 3.91 20.78 -4.97
C MET A 237 2.39 20.68 -5.08
N VAL A 238 1.65 20.95 -4.00
CA VAL A 238 0.18 20.97 -4.03
C VAL A 238 -0.33 21.98 -5.07
N LYS A 239 0.21 23.19 -5.10
CA LYS A 239 -0.17 24.22 -6.09
C LYS A 239 0.13 23.76 -7.51
N PHE A 240 1.28 23.13 -7.72
CA PHE A 240 1.68 22.59 -9.02
C PHE A 240 0.71 21.47 -9.48
N MET A 241 0.42 20.48 -8.63
CA MET A 241 -0.50 19.39 -8.96
C MET A 241 -1.89 19.89 -9.31
N LYS A 242 -2.44 20.83 -8.52
CA LYS A 242 -3.75 21.47 -8.80
C LYS A 242 -3.74 22.21 -10.14
N ALA A 243 -2.72 23.04 -10.38
CA ALA A 243 -2.60 23.78 -11.64
C ALA A 243 -2.49 22.84 -12.86
N MET A 244 -1.76 21.73 -12.73
CA MET A 244 -1.67 20.71 -13.78
C MET A 244 -2.99 20.00 -14.04
N ALA A 245 -3.72 19.64 -12.97
CA ALA A 245 -5.03 19.05 -13.10
C ALA A 245 -6.02 19.98 -13.80
N ASP A 246 -6.08 21.25 -13.38
CA ASP A 246 -6.96 22.27 -13.99
C ASP A 246 -6.63 22.52 -15.46
N ALA A 247 -5.34 22.69 -15.78
CA ALA A 247 -4.88 22.93 -17.16
C ALA A 247 -5.20 21.78 -18.12
N ASN A 248 -5.26 20.56 -17.61
CA ASN A 248 -5.58 19.35 -18.38
C ASN A 248 -7.03 18.87 -18.19
N LYS A 249 -7.87 19.64 -17.49
CA LYS A 249 -9.27 19.28 -17.21
C LYS A 249 -9.43 17.94 -16.51
N ILE A 250 -8.46 17.59 -15.67
CA ILE A 250 -8.49 16.38 -14.85
C ILE A 250 -9.31 16.67 -13.60
N LYS A 251 -10.31 15.82 -13.34
CA LYS A 251 -11.12 15.92 -12.13
C LYS A 251 -10.28 15.56 -10.91
N TRP A 252 -10.31 16.39 -9.88
CA TRP A 252 -9.56 16.21 -8.65
C TRP A 252 -10.33 16.68 -7.43
N GLN A 253 -9.90 16.21 -6.28
CA GLN A 253 -10.37 16.63 -4.96
C GLN A 253 -9.20 16.81 -4.00
N THR A 254 -9.43 17.46 -2.86
CA THR A 254 -8.42 17.54 -1.79
C THR A 254 -8.55 16.37 -0.84
N GLU A 255 -7.43 15.96 -0.25
CA GLU A 255 -7.35 14.91 0.74
C GLU A 255 -6.68 15.41 2.02
N MET A 256 -7.30 15.13 3.16
CA MET A 256 -6.73 15.33 4.50
C MET A 256 -7.07 14.09 5.34
N LEU A 257 -6.07 13.28 5.64
CA LEU A 257 -6.22 12.06 6.42
C LEU A 257 -5.54 12.26 7.79
N PRO A 258 -6.29 12.18 8.92
CA PRO A 258 -5.71 12.46 10.24
C PRO A 258 -4.75 11.39 10.75
N ALA A 259 -4.69 10.23 10.10
CA ALA A 259 -3.85 9.08 10.47
C ALA A 259 -3.26 8.42 9.23
N GLY A 260 -2.44 7.38 9.41
CA GLY A 260 -1.76 6.69 8.32
C GLY A 260 -0.56 7.47 7.78
N GLY A 261 -0.01 7.00 6.69
CA GLY A 261 1.13 7.61 6.01
C GLY A 261 1.20 7.20 4.56
N THR A 262 2.15 7.73 3.83
CA THR A 262 2.51 7.36 2.47
C THR A 262 4.02 7.53 2.28
N ASP A 263 4.56 6.96 1.25
CA ASP A 263 5.97 7.13 0.87
C ASP A 263 6.41 8.60 0.77
N ALA A 264 5.47 9.55 0.55
CA ALA A 264 5.76 10.98 0.55
C ALA A 264 6.40 11.47 1.85
N GLY A 265 6.00 10.88 3.00
CA GLY A 265 6.56 11.20 4.30
C GLY A 265 8.05 10.84 4.42
N ALA A 266 8.45 9.73 3.83
CA ALA A 266 9.85 9.34 3.74
C ALA A 266 10.60 10.21 2.72
N MET A 267 10.07 10.35 1.52
CA MET A 267 10.68 11.14 0.45
C MET A 267 10.89 12.61 0.84
N GLN A 268 10.02 13.18 1.67
CA GLN A 268 10.18 14.55 2.16
C GLN A 268 11.38 14.69 3.10
N LYS A 269 11.62 13.69 3.97
CA LYS A 269 12.51 13.83 5.14
C LYS A 269 13.90 13.23 4.95
N PHE A 270 14.01 12.18 4.14
CA PHE A 270 15.26 11.41 4.01
C PHE A 270 16.19 11.93 2.89
N VAL A 271 16.12 13.22 2.62
CA VAL A 271 17.03 13.95 1.71
C VAL A 271 17.69 15.09 2.48
N PRO A 272 18.99 15.37 2.31
CA PRO A 272 19.63 16.54 2.89
C PRO A 272 18.88 17.82 2.49
N GLY A 273 18.36 18.55 3.47
CA GLY A 273 17.55 19.75 3.23
C GLY A 273 16.08 19.48 2.86
N GLY A 274 15.66 18.23 2.75
CA GLY A 274 14.30 17.83 2.40
C GLY A 274 13.99 17.91 0.90
N SER A 275 12.98 17.16 0.45
CA SER A 275 12.43 17.21 -0.92
C SER A 275 11.13 17.99 -0.96
N ILE A 276 10.83 18.63 -2.09
CA ILE A 276 9.52 19.24 -2.36
C ILE A 276 8.54 18.09 -2.66
N ALA A 277 7.87 17.61 -1.61
CA ALA A 277 7.07 16.39 -1.65
C ALA A 277 5.56 16.64 -1.64
N GLY A 278 4.82 15.76 -2.29
CA GLY A 278 3.36 15.65 -2.24
C GLY A 278 2.90 14.24 -2.52
N ALA A 279 1.58 14.02 -2.53
CA ALA A 279 1.01 12.75 -2.93
C ALA A 279 -0.27 12.95 -3.74
N ILE A 280 -0.57 11.98 -4.59
CA ILE A 280 -1.81 11.83 -5.34
C ILE A 280 -2.35 10.45 -5.02
N SER A 281 -3.58 10.40 -4.54
CA SER A 281 -4.18 9.16 -4.08
C SER A 281 -5.39 8.77 -4.92
N VAL A 282 -5.60 7.46 -5.06
CA VAL A 282 -6.81 6.85 -5.63
C VAL A 282 -7.80 6.63 -4.50
N PRO A 283 -8.98 7.28 -4.51
CA PRO A 283 -10.01 7.04 -3.50
C PRO A 283 -10.46 5.57 -3.54
N THR A 284 -10.38 4.90 -2.39
CA THR A 284 -10.69 3.48 -2.24
C THR A 284 -11.49 3.26 -0.97
N ARG A 285 -12.59 2.51 -1.03
CA ARG A 285 -13.33 2.09 0.16
C ARG A 285 -12.69 0.86 0.77
N ASN A 286 -12.89 0.67 2.07
CA ASN A 286 -12.48 -0.51 2.81
C ASN A 286 -10.96 -0.76 2.81
N VAL A 287 -10.15 0.29 2.69
CA VAL A 287 -8.68 0.20 2.78
C VAL A 287 -8.27 -0.52 4.06
N HIS A 288 -7.23 -1.35 4.00
CA HIS A 288 -6.75 -2.23 5.08
C HIS A 288 -7.78 -3.27 5.55
N GLN A 289 -8.82 -3.50 4.78
CA GLN A 289 -9.75 -4.61 5.02
C GLN A 289 -9.44 -5.78 4.08
N VAL A 290 -10.27 -6.80 4.14
CA VAL A 290 -10.07 -8.04 3.36
C VAL A 290 -10.26 -7.83 1.87
N ILE A 291 -11.08 -6.85 1.52
CA ILE A 291 -11.47 -6.47 0.17
C ILE A 291 -11.55 -4.95 0.10
N GLU A 292 -11.03 -4.41 -0.93
CA GLU A 292 -10.91 -2.97 -1.18
C GLU A 292 -11.65 -2.57 -2.45
#